data_535ed1d6bedb2d84044f44de5a0e197c
#
_entry.id   535ed1d6bedb2d84044f44de5a0e197c
#
_cell.length_a   1.000
_cell.length_b   1.000
_cell.length_c   1.000
_cell.angle_alpha   90.00
_cell.angle_beta   90.00
_cell.angle_gamma   90.00
#
_symmetry.space_group_name_H-M   'P 1'
#
loop_
_entity.id
_entity.type
_entity.pdbx_description
1 polymer ?
#
loop_
_entity_poly.entity_id
_entity_poly.type
_entity_poly.pdbx_seq_one_letter_code
_entity_poly.pdbx_strand_id
1 'polypeptide(L)'
;MNADFGHHPVVGPRIVRDVPRLDQALIDRFARAYPPDVSDAVGELYTMSPGIGPLYRPARRITGQALTVKAPPGDNLTVHGALGMVQTGDVLVIDWRGYTGGCGTGAGSLVVPFTRGLAGVVVDGGWRDIGELRDLGLPVYGRSISAFSPPKQRPGEINVPVCCGGVVVQAGDLIVADEEGIAVVPRDHCAAVAASLRDYRPRQGLQDWDIAALEVTMRERQGYFQSVFLEADGTTGSWRLDGLPE
;
A
#
# COMPACT_ATOMS: atom_id res chain seq x y z
N MET A 1 35.78 -24.55 -16.03
CA MET A 1 34.71 -25.10 -16.89
C MET A 1 33.47 -24.23 -16.62
N ASN A 2 33.27 -23.14 -17.37
CA ASN A 2 32.05 -22.35 -17.28
C ASN A 2 30.97 -23.13 -18.04
N ALA A 3 30.11 -23.84 -17.32
CA ALA A 3 28.94 -24.41 -17.92
C ALA A 3 27.98 -23.23 -18.22
N ASP A 4 27.88 -22.89 -19.49
CA ASP A 4 26.87 -21.97 -20.00
C ASP A 4 25.53 -22.69 -19.97
N PHE A 5 24.77 -22.53 -18.91
CA PHE A 5 23.47 -23.15 -18.67
C PHE A 5 22.33 -22.32 -19.28
N GLY A 6 22.52 -21.77 -20.45
CA GLY A 6 21.41 -21.20 -21.18
C GLY A 6 21.39 -19.68 -21.24
N HIS A 7 20.49 -19.18 -22.06
CA HIS A 7 20.34 -17.77 -22.42
C HIS A 7 20.19 -16.87 -21.19
N HIS A 8 21.18 -16.02 -20.94
CA HIS A 8 20.99 -14.90 -20.05
C HIS A 8 19.95 -13.95 -20.65
N PRO A 9 18.94 -13.54 -19.90
CA PRO A 9 17.96 -12.61 -20.42
C PRO A 9 18.64 -11.31 -20.85
N VAL A 10 18.29 -10.80 -22.02
CA VAL A 10 18.79 -9.49 -22.51
C VAL A 10 18.40 -8.37 -21.55
N VAL A 11 17.20 -8.49 -20.90
CA VAL A 11 16.81 -7.65 -19.78
C VAL A 11 17.23 -8.38 -18.51
N GLY A 12 18.42 -8.10 -18.04
CA GLY A 12 19.03 -8.72 -16.86
C GLY A 12 18.66 -8.03 -15.55
N PRO A 13 19.08 -8.61 -14.42
CA PRO A 13 18.89 -8.00 -13.12
C PRO A 13 19.59 -6.64 -13.06
N ARG A 14 18.90 -5.63 -12.56
CA ARG A 14 19.42 -4.25 -12.46
C ARG A 14 19.03 -3.59 -11.15
N ILE A 15 19.81 -2.62 -10.76
CA ILE A 15 19.57 -1.78 -9.57
C ILE A 15 19.63 -0.32 -10.01
N VAL A 16 18.55 0.42 -9.81
CA VAL A 16 18.54 1.87 -9.95
C VAL A 16 18.90 2.48 -8.60
N ARG A 17 19.98 3.29 -8.53
CA ARG A 17 20.47 3.81 -7.26
C ARG A 17 19.96 5.21 -6.93
N ASP A 18 19.75 6.02 -7.96
CA ASP A 18 19.37 7.42 -7.79
C ASP A 18 17.85 7.56 -7.89
N VAL A 19 17.18 7.40 -6.76
CA VAL A 19 15.75 7.62 -6.62
C VAL A 19 15.53 8.97 -5.95
N PRO A 20 14.82 9.91 -6.61
CA PRO A 20 14.53 11.20 -6.01
C PRO A 20 13.74 11.06 -4.71
N ARG A 21 14.12 11.87 -3.71
CA ARG A 21 13.46 11.87 -2.39
C ARG A 21 12.39 12.97 -2.32
N LEU A 22 11.28 12.65 -1.65
CA LEU A 22 10.30 13.64 -1.27
C LEU A 22 10.78 14.46 -0.08
N ASP A 23 10.32 15.71 0.01
CA ASP A 23 10.51 16.51 1.20
C ASP A 23 9.84 15.85 2.41
N GLN A 24 10.54 15.83 3.55
CA GLN A 24 10.04 15.23 4.78
C GLN A 24 8.74 15.90 5.25
N ALA A 25 8.63 17.21 5.11
CA ALA A 25 7.40 17.94 5.45
C ALA A 25 6.19 17.46 4.65
N LEU A 26 6.40 17.07 3.39
CA LEU A 26 5.36 16.49 2.57
C LEU A 26 4.96 15.09 3.04
N ILE A 27 5.94 14.24 3.37
CA ILE A 27 5.67 12.91 3.95
C ILE A 27 4.90 13.04 5.27
N ASP A 28 5.30 13.96 6.14
CA ASP A 28 4.64 14.23 7.44
C ASP A 28 3.19 14.69 7.25
N ARG A 29 2.87 15.36 6.15
CA ARG A 29 1.49 15.76 5.82
C ARG A 29 0.61 14.54 5.62
N PHE A 30 1.09 13.51 4.89
CA PHE A 30 0.37 12.27 4.68
C PHE A 30 0.31 11.40 5.94
N ALA A 31 1.32 11.44 6.79
CA ALA A 31 1.30 10.73 8.07
C ALA A 31 0.14 11.18 8.98
N ARG A 32 -0.35 12.41 8.79
CA ARG A 32 -1.53 12.96 9.49
C ARG A 32 -2.85 12.74 8.76
N ALA A 33 -2.83 12.27 7.52
CA ALA A 33 -4.03 12.01 6.74
C ALA A 33 -4.63 10.64 7.07
N TYR A 34 -5.92 10.47 6.84
CA TYR A 34 -6.58 9.18 6.91
C TYR A 34 -6.38 8.44 5.58
N PRO A 35 -5.91 7.16 5.57
CA PRO A 35 -5.66 6.44 4.33
C PRO A 35 -6.84 6.35 3.38
N PRO A 36 -8.11 6.14 3.81
CA PRO A 36 -9.26 6.26 2.92
C PRO A 36 -9.38 7.62 2.22
N ASP A 37 -9.12 8.75 2.91
CA ASP A 37 -9.14 10.07 2.28
C ASP A 37 -8.04 10.21 1.21
N VAL A 38 -6.89 9.56 1.43
CA VAL A 38 -5.81 9.50 0.42
C VAL A 38 -6.26 8.66 -0.78
N SER A 39 -6.90 7.51 -0.53
CA SER A 39 -7.47 6.65 -1.58
C SER A 39 -8.51 7.40 -2.41
N ASP A 40 -9.41 8.13 -1.77
CA ASP A 40 -10.42 8.95 -2.46
C ASP A 40 -9.76 10.04 -3.34
N ALA A 41 -8.66 10.62 -2.87
CA ALA A 41 -7.94 11.68 -3.59
C ALA A 41 -7.13 11.15 -4.80
N VAL A 42 -6.62 9.91 -4.74
CA VAL A 42 -5.85 9.32 -5.86
C VAL A 42 -6.69 8.43 -6.76
N GLY A 43 -7.84 7.98 -6.30
CA GLY A 43 -8.77 7.10 -7.02
C GLY A 43 -8.42 5.61 -6.93
N GLU A 44 -9.38 4.79 -7.37
CA GLU A 44 -9.32 3.32 -7.25
C GLU A 44 -8.13 2.67 -7.94
N LEU A 45 -7.63 3.27 -9.03
CA LEU A 45 -6.48 2.74 -9.79
C LEU A 45 -5.15 2.80 -9.02
N TYR A 46 -5.11 3.57 -7.93
CA TYR A 46 -3.97 3.74 -7.06
C TYR A 46 -4.18 3.14 -5.66
N THR A 47 -5.27 2.40 -5.48
CA THR A 47 -5.57 1.68 -4.24
C THR A 47 -5.31 0.19 -4.46
N MET A 48 -4.44 -0.41 -3.64
CA MET A 48 -4.10 -1.83 -3.78
C MET A 48 -5.29 -2.72 -3.45
N SER A 49 -5.35 -3.87 -4.12
CA SER A 49 -6.33 -4.91 -3.86
C SER A 49 -6.38 -5.29 -2.37
N PRO A 50 -7.56 -5.46 -1.78
CA PRO A 50 -7.73 -5.86 -0.37
C PRO A 50 -7.19 -7.26 -0.05
N GLY A 51 -6.71 -8.00 -1.07
CA GLY A 51 -5.94 -9.22 -0.86
C GLY A 51 -4.56 -9.00 -0.23
N ILE A 52 -4.07 -7.75 -0.14
CA ILE A 52 -2.89 -7.37 0.63
C ILE A 52 -3.37 -6.56 1.83
N GLY A 53 -3.13 -7.08 3.02
CA GLY A 53 -3.53 -6.43 4.27
C GLY A 53 -2.49 -6.61 5.38
N PRO A 54 -2.71 -6.02 6.57
CA PRO A 54 -1.79 -6.15 7.68
C PRO A 54 -1.71 -7.61 8.15
N LEU A 55 -0.49 -8.11 8.29
CA LEU A 55 -0.26 -9.50 8.71
C LEU A 55 -0.36 -9.71 10.22
N TYR A 56 -0.49 -8.63 11.00
CA TYR A 56 -0.80 -8.69 12.42
C TYR A 56 -1.69 -7.52 12.86
N ARG A 57 -2.29 -7.66 14.02
CA ARG A 57 -3.13 -6.64 14.64
C ARG A 57 -2.68 -6.34 16.09
N PRO A 58 -2.86 -5.11 16.61
CA PRO A 58 -3.36 -3.94 15.88
C PRO A 58 -2.42 -3.55 14.75
N ALA A 59 -2.98 -3.16 13.61
CA ALA A 59 -2.17 -2.72 12.48
C ALA A 59 -1.51 -1.38 12.79
N ARG A 60 -0.24 -1.24 12.41
CA ARG A 60 0.44 0.05 12.46
C ARG A 60 0.38 0.73 11.11
N ARG A 61 0.08 2.01 11.13
CA ARG A 61 0.08 2.83 9.92
C ARG A 61 1.48 2.91 9.32
N ILE A 62 1.54 2.90 8.00
CA ILE A 62 2.75 3.16 7.22
C ILE A 62 2.56 4.47 6.43
N THR A 63 3.58 5.29 6.41
CA THR A 63 3.72 6.42 5.49
C THR A 63 5.19 6.54 5.13
N GLY A 64 5.52 6.44 3.84
CA GLY A 64 6.91 6.51 3.40
C GLY A 64 7.09 6.26 1.91
N GLN A 65 8.30 6.46 1.42
CA GLN A 65 8.62 6.30 0.02
C GLN A 65 8.93 4.85 -0.36
N ALA A 66 8.46 4.43 -1.52
CA ALA A 66 8.65 3.08 -2.03
C ALA A 66 10.11 2.81 -2.42
N LEU A 67 10.73 1.85 -1.76
CA LEU A 67 11.88 1.09 -2.24
C LEU A 67 11.33 -0.16 -2.92
N THR A 68 11.29 -0.16 -4.25
CA THR A 68 10.61 -1.24 -4.99
C THR A 68 11.54 -2.41 -5.28
N VAL A 69 10.98 -3.62 -5.15
CA VAL A 69 11.67 -4.88 -5.40
C VAL A 69 10.84 -5.75 -6.34
N LYS A 70 11.40 -6.08 -7.48
CA LYS A 70 10.83 -7.03 -8.43
C LYS A 70 11.60 -8.34 -8.32
N ALA A 71 11.04 -9.31 -7.64
CA ALA A 71 11.71 -10.57 -7.35
C ALA A 71 11.02 -11.76 -8.06
N PRO A 72 11.78 -12.78 -8.49
CA PRO A 72 11.18 -14.01 -8.96
C PRO A 72 10.33 -14.65 -7.85
N PRO A 73 9.07 -15.06 -8.14
CA PRO A 73 8.23 -15.69 -7.13
C PRO A 73 8.92 -16.87 -6.47
N GLY A 74 8.88 -16.92 -5.13
CA GLY A 74 9.53 -18.00 -4.36
C GLY A 74 11.06 -17.92 -4.30
N ASP A 75 11.66 -16.73 -4.53
CA ASP A 75 13.10 -16.49 -4.30
C ASP A 75 13.29 -15.11 -3.65
N ASN A 76 14.12 -15.02 -2.60
CA ASN A 76 14.28 -13.79 -1.85
C ASN A 76 15.69 -13.16 -1.92
N LEU A 77 16.52 -13.57 -2.88
CA LEU A 77 17.85 -12.99 -3.07
C LEU A 77 17.78 -11.46 -3.24
N THR A 78 16.89 -11.00 -4.12
CA THR A 78 16.72 -9.56 -4.41
C THR A 78 16.17 -8.79 -3.21
N VAL A 79 15.27 -9.41 -2.43
CA VAL A 79 14.77 -8.83 -1.19
C VAL A 79 15.94 -8.56 -0.23
N HIS A 80 16.83 -9.54 -0.01
CA HIS A 80 18.01 -9.35 0.82
C HIS A 80 18.95 -8.26 0.28
N GLY A 81 19.10 -8.16 -1.04
CA GLY A 81 19.87 -7.07 -1.66
C GLY A 81 19.28 -5.69 -1.36
N ALA A 82 17.96 -5.56 -1.46
CA ALA A 82 17.25 -4.30 -1.20
C ALA A 82 17.33 -3.86 0.27
N LEU A 83 17.35 -4.80 1.23
CA LEU A 83 17.48 -4.48 2.66
C LEU A 83 18.77 -3.70 2.96
N GLY A 84 19.83 -3.91 2.19
CA GLY A 84 21.09 -3.15 2.30
C GLY A 84 20.98 -1.70 1.80
N MET A 85 19.94 -1.38 1.01
CA MET A 85 19.75 -0.06 0.39
C MET A 85 18.74 0.82 1.12
N VAL A 86 18.10 0.30 2.16
CA VAL A 86 17.09 1.01 2.95
C VAL A 86 17.63 2.33 3.50
N GLN A 87 16.88 3.39 3.28
CA GLN A 87 17.06 4.71 3.87
C GLN A 87 15.90 5.03 4.82
N THR A 88 16.11 6.02 5.68
CA THR A 88 15.07 6.47 6.62
C THR A 88 13.80 6.87 5.89
N GLY A 89 12.66 6.35 6.35
CA GLY A 89 11.33 6.60 5.80
C GLY A 89 10.99 5.76 4.57
N ASP A 90 11.82 4.78 4.20
CA ASP A 90 11.47 3.88 3.11
C ASP A 90 10.38 2.87 3.51
N VAL A 91 9.53 2.55 2.56
CA VAL A 91 8.63 1.40 2.58
C VAL A 91 9.13 0.39 1.55
N LEU A 92 9.46 -0.80 1.99
CA LEU A 92 9.88 -1.88 1.07
C LEU A 92 8.64 -2.44 0.37
N VAL A 93 8.53 -2.22 -0.95
CA VAL A 93 7.40 -2.69 -1.77
C VAL A 93 7.88 -3.83 -2.66
N ILE A 94 7.38 -5.04 -2.42
CA ILE A 94 7.86 -6.27 -3.06
C ILE A 94 6.80 -6.83 -4.00
N ASP A 95 7.10 -6.86 -5.29
CA ASP A 95 6.35 -7.60 -6.30
C ASP A 95 6.83 -9.06 -6.32
N TRP A 96 6.03 -9.94 -5.76
CA TRP A 96 6.19 -11.39 -5.79
C TRP A 96 5.07 -12.08 -6.57
N ARG A 97 4.31 -11.29 -7.35
CA ARG A 97 3.24 -11.76 -8.23
C ARG A 97 2.19 -12.62 -7.49
N GLY A 98 1.84 -12.25 -6.28
CA GLY A 98 0.85 -12.98 -5.49
C GLY A 98 1.33 -14.31 -4.92
N TYR A 99 2.63 -14.61 -4.92
CA TYR A 99 3.13 -15.90 -4.42
C TYR A 99 2.97 -16.04 -2.91
N THR A 100 2.14 -16.97 -2.51
CA THR A 100 1.78 -17.23 -1.10
C THR A 100 2.45 -18.48 -0.52
N GLY A 101 3.16 -19.27 -1.35
CA GLY A 101 3.78 -20.54 -0.95
C GLY A 101 5.03 -20.40 -0.10
N GLY A 102 5.55 -19.20 0.13
CA GLY A 102 6.75 -18.93 0.94
C GLY A 102 6.75 -17.54 1.53
N CYS A 103 7.79 -17.22 2.30
CA CYS A 103 7.94 -15.90 2.92
C CYS A 103 8.99 -15.04 2.20
N GLY A 104 8.81 -13.70 2.18
CA GLY A 104 9.81 -12.76 1.67
C GLY A 104 11.12 -12.82 2.46
N THR A 105 11.03 -12.73 3.77
CA THR A 105 12.13 -12.99 4.73
C THR A 105 11.55 -13.10 6.15
N GLY A 106 12.40 -13.28 7.16
CA GLY A 106 12.00 -13.29 8.57
C GLY A 106 12.33 -11.98 9.29
N ALA A 107 11.87 -11.87 10.54
CA ALA A 107 12.09 -10.70 11.39
C ALA A 107 13.57 -10.34 11.55
N GLY A 108 14.44 -11.34 11.76
CA GLY A 108 15.86 -11.11 11.96
C GLY A 108 16.54 -10.33 10.83
N SER A 109 16.09 -10.49 9.57
CA SER A 109 16.62 -9.74 8.43
C SER A 109 16.16 -8.28 8.41
N LEU A 110 15.06 -7.95 9.09
CA LEU A 110 14.48 -6.62 9.14
C LEU A 110 14.97 -5.77 10.31
N VAL A 111 15.62 -6.36 11.31
CA VAL A 111 16.09 -5.61 12.51
C VAL A 111 16.99 -4.45 12.09
N VAL A 112 18.03 -4.70 11.30
CA VAL A 112 18.97 -3.65 10.88
C VAL A 112 18.30 -2.61 9.96
N PRO A 113 17.54 -2.99 8.92
CA PRO A 113 16.76 -2.01 8.15
C PRO A 113 15.82 -1.16 9.03
N PHE A 114 15.16 -1.79 10.00
CA PHE A 114 14.26 -1.07 10.91
C PHE A 114 15.01 -0.03 11.77
N THR A 115 16.19 -0.38 12.32
CA THR A 115 17.01 0.59 13.06
C THR A 115 17.55 1.72 12.17
N ARG A 116 17.59 1.53 10.85
CA ARG A 116 17.92 2.56 9.86
C ARG A 116 16.71 3.40 9.43
N GLY A 117 15.53 3.12 9.98
CA GLY A 117 14.31 3.88 9.73
C GLY A 117 13.43 3.33 8.61
N LEU A 118 13.51 2.01 8.30
CA LEU A 118 12.49 1.36 7.47
C LEU A 118 11.11 1.58 8.09
N ALA A 119 10.20 2.21 7.37
CA ALA A 119 8.87 2.55 7.85
C ALA A 119 7.90 1.35 7.83
N GLY A 120 8.10 0.41 6.93
CA GLY A 120 7.29 -0.79 6.82
C GLY A 120 7.57 -1.61 5.57
N VAL A 121 6.81 -2.69 5.43
CA VAL A 121 6.90 -3.62 4.29
C VAL A 121 5.52 -3.85 3.70
N VAL A 122 5.43 -3.79 2.38
CA VAL A 122 4.28 -4.22 1.59
C VAL A 122 4.75 -5.29 0.62
N VAL A 123 4.18 -6.49 0.69
CA VAL A 123 4.57 -7.60 -0.18
C VAL A 123 3.37 -8.20 -0.89
N ASP A 124 3.45 -8.30 -2.20
CA ASP A 124 2.49 -9.08 -2.99
C ASP A 124 2.83 -10.58 -2.89
N GLY A 125 2.72 -11.11 -1.66
CA GLY A 125 3.13 -12.46 -1.32
C GLY A 125 3.04 -12.75 0.17
N GLY A 126 3.81 -13.77 0.63
CA GLY A 126 3.80 -14.23 2.01
C GLY A 126 4.95 -13.67 2.86
N TRP A 127 4.76 -13.72 4.19
CA TRP A 127 5.77 -13.34 5.19
C TRP A 127 5.77 -14.31 6.37
N ARG A 128 6.77 -14.22 7.28
CA ARG A 128 6.87 -15.06 8.50
C ARG A 128 7.37 -14.24 9.70
N ASP A 129 7.50 -14.90 10.83
CA ASP A 129 7.97 -14.34 12.11
C ASP A 129 7.07 -13.19 12.61
N ILE A 130 5.76 -13.34 12.40
CA ILE A 130 4.77 -12.27 12.62
C ILE A 130 4.72 -11.84 14.10
N GLY A 131 4.94 -12.78 15.04
CA GLY A 131 5.01 -12.46 16.47
C GLY A 131 6.15 -11.50 16.77
N GLU A 132 7.36 -11.80 16.30
CA GLU A 132 8.54 -10.96 16.48
C GLU A 132 8.38 -9.57 15.81
N LEU A 133 7.81 -9.53 14.60
CA LEU A 133 7.55 -8.28 13.90
C LEU A 133 6.56 -7.38 14.65
N ARG A 134 5.52 -7.98 15.22
CA ARG A 134 4.57 -7.28 16.08
C ARG A 134 5.25 -6.71 17.32
N ASP A 135 6.10 -7.50 17.98
CA ASP A 135 6.82 -7.09 19.19
C ASP A 135 7.84 -5.99 18.89
N LEU A 136 8.52 -6.04 17.74
CA LEU A 136 9.35 -4.95 17.21
C LEU A 136 8.54 -3.72 16.83
N GLY A 137 7.26 -3.89 16.52
CA GLY A 137 6.41 -2.82 16.03
C GLY A 137 6.66 -2.44 14.57
N LEU A 138 7.28 -3.31 13.78
CA LEU A 138 7.48 -3.10 12.35
C LEU A 138 6.24 -3.56 11.56
N PRO A 139 5.51 -2.64 10.89
CA PRO A 139 4.33 -3.01 10.11
C PRO A 139 4.70 -3.79 8.85
N VAL A 140 4.00 -4.90 8.65
CA VAL A 140 4.13 -5.73 7.44
C VAL A 140 2.74 -6.03 6.89
N TYR A 141 2.56 -5.72 5.61
CA TYR A 141 1.36 -5.98 4.84
C TYR A 141 1.66 -7.01 3.76
N GLY A 142 0.80 -8.00 3.61
CA GLY A 142 1.00 -9.08 2.66
C GLY A 142 -0.26 -9.89 2.43
N ARG A 143 -0.14 -10.95 1.62
CA ARG A 143 -1.26 -11.85 1.29
C ARG A 143 -1.41 -13.02 2.24
N SER A 144 -0.31 -13.49 2.84
CA SER A 144 -0.32 -14.70 3.64
C SER A 144 0.83 -14.76 4.64
N ILE A 145 0.67 -15.67 5.58
CA ILE A 145 1.74 -16.08 6.50
C ILE A 145 2.19 -17.47 6.08
N SER A 146 3.50 -17.66 5.86
CA SER A 146 4.07 -18.94 5.48
C SER A 146 5.41 -19.14 6.17
N ALA A 147 5.59 -20.30 6.81
CA ALA A 147 6.85 -20.66 7.47
C ALA A 147 7.99 -21.00 6.48
N PHE A 148 7.65 -21.36 5.23
CA PHE A 148 8.63 -21.80 4.24
C PHE A 148 9.57 -20.66 3.84
N SER A 149 10.88 -20.88 4.03
CA SER A 149 11.93 -19.94 3.60
C SER A 149 12.40 -20.30 2.19
N PRO A 150 12.23 -19.39 1.20
CA PRO A 150 12.64 -19.68 -0.16
C PRO A 150 14.17 -19.66 -0.33
N PRO A 151 14.68 -20.18 -1.46
CA PRO A 151 16.08 -20.07 -1.85
C PRO A 151 16.49 -18.61 -2.10
N LYS A 152 17.79 -18.38 -2.22
CA LYS A 152 18.45 -17.12 -2.54
C LYS A 152 19.34 -17.32 -3.77
N GLN A 153 18.73 -17.55 -4.93
CA GLN A 153 19.45 -18.02 -6.13
C GLN A 153 19.18 -17.17 -7.35
N ARG A 154 17.96 -16.67 -7.50
CA ARG A 154 17.53 -15.96 -8.72
C ARG A 154 17.49 -14.46 -8.47
N PRO A 155 18.35 -13.68 -9.16
CA PRO A 155 18.32 -12.24 -9.04
C PRO A 155 17.08 -11.68 -9.72
N GLY A 156 16.59 -10.55 -9.22
CA GLY A 156 15.56 -9.73 -9.80
C GLY A 156 16.04 -8.28 -9.95
N GLU A 157 15.15 -7.32 -9.78
CA GLU A 157 15.46 -5.90 -9.99
C GLU A 157 15.07 -5.07 -8.76
N ILE A 158 15.82 -3.97 -8.50
CA ILE A 158 15.56 -3.04 -7.38
C ILE A 158 15.38 -1.64 -7.94
N ASN A 159 14.40 -0.89 -7.38
CA ASN A 159 14.04 0.47 -7.77
C ASN A 159 13.59 0.58 -9.24
N VAL A 160 12.97 -0.45 -9.77
CA VAL A 160 12.24 -0.43 -11.04
C VAL A 160 10.74 -0.38 -10.78
N PRO A 161 9.90 0.01 -11.74
CA PRO A 161 8.46 -0.11 -11.60
C PRO A 161 8.05 -1.57 -11.33
N VAL A 162 7.16 -1.76 -10.36
CA VAL A 162 6.61 -3.06 -9.95
C VAL A 162 5.09 -3.03 -9.98
N CYS A 163 4.46 -4.20 -9.99
CA CYS A 163 3.02 -4.33 -9.80
C CYS A 163 2.77 -5.00 -8.45
N CYS A 164 2.19 -4.27 -7.50
CA CYS A 164 1.88 -4.78 -6.17
C CYS A 164 0.41 -4.54 -5.87
N GLY A 165 -0.33 -5.60 -5.54
CA GLY A 165 -1.77 -5.49 -5.29
C GLY A 165 -2.59 -4.94 -6.46
N GLY A 166 -2.14 -5.14 -7.71
CA GLY A 166 -2.79 -4.62 -8.91
C GLY A 166 -2.42 -3.18 -9.27
N VAL A 167 -1.63 -2.50 -8.44
CA VAL A 167 -1.19 -1.11 -8.67
C VAL A 167 0.25 -1.09 -9.15
N VAL A 168 0.54 -0.27 -10.16
CA VAL A 168 1.91 0.01 -10.58
C VAL A 168 2.53 0.99 -9.58
N VAL A 169 3.63 0.57 -8.94
CA VAL A 169 4.39 1.39 -8.00
C VAL A 169 5.76 1.68 -8.59
N GLN A 170 6.11 2.94 -8.67
CA GLN A 170 7.45 3.38 -9.05
C GLN A 170 8.30 3.62 -7.80
N ALA A 171 9.62 3.45 -7.94
CA ALA A 171 10.53 3.81 -6.86
C ALA A 171 10.38 5.31 -6.53
N GLY A 172 10.20 5.61 -5.25
CA GLY A 172 9.97 6.96 -4.77
C GLY A 172 8.51 7.40 -4.69
N ASP A 173 7.54 6.60 -5.17
CA ASP A 173 6.13 6.86 -4.90
C ASP A 173 5.84 6.79 -3.41
N LEU A 174 4.85 7.53 -2.94
CA LEU A 174 4.48 7.52 -1.53
C LEU A 174 3.47 6.41 -1.25
N ILE A 175 3.74 5.62 -0.24
CA ILE A 175 2.84 4.58 0.28
C ILE A 175 2.19 5.08 1.56
N VAL A 176 0.86 4.99 1.61
CA VAL A 176 0.08 5.26 2.82
C VAL A 176 -0.80 4.05 3.10
N ALA A 177 -0.65 3.45 4.27
CA ALA A 177 -1.36 2.22 4.61
C ALA A 177 -1.77 2.17 6.07
N ASP A 178 -2.91 1.54 6.34
CA ASP A 178 -3.36 1.12 7.66
C ASP A 178 -4.24 -0.14 7.57
N GLU A 179 -5.04 -0.41 8.59
CA GLU A 179 -5.87 -1.61 8.65
C GLU A 179 -6.98 -1.66 7.59
N GLU A 180 -7.32 -0.55 6.94
CA GLU A 180 -8.36 -0.48 5.92
C GLU A 180 -7.81 -0.70 4.51
N GLY A 181 -6.51 -0.43 4.27
CA GLY A 181 -5.91 -0.67 2.97
C GLY A 181 -4.64 0.10 2.71
N ILE A 182 -4.24 0.11 1.44
CA ILE A 182 -2.97 0.69 0.97
C ILE A 182 -3.24 1.58 -0.23
N ALA A 183 -2.94 2.87 -0.10
CA ALA A 183 -2.95 3.83 -1.20
C ALA A 183 -1.52 4.12 -1.67
N VAL A 184 -1.35 4.26 -2.97
CA VAL A 184 -0.12 4.66 -3.64
C VAL A 184 -0.29 6.05 -4.20
N VAL A 185 0.52 7.00 -3.80
CA VAL A 185 0.50 8.35 -4.35
C VAL A 185 1.70 8.51 -5.28
N PRO A 186 1.49 8.68 -6.59
CA PRO A 186 2.59 8.92 -7.50
C PRO A 186 3.40 10.14 -7.04
N ARG A 187 4.71 9.98 -6.99
CA ARG A 187 5.63 11.00 -6.46
C ARG A 187 5.35 12.40 -7.00
N ASP A 188 5.13 12.51 -8.31
CA ASP A 188 4.94 13.79 -8.98
C ASP A 188 3.58 14.44 -8.66
N HIS A 189 2.66 13.70 -8.03
CA HIS A 189 1.34 14.17 -7.61
C HIS A 189 1.22 14.41 -6.09
N CYS A 190 2.26 14.05 -5.31
CA CYS A 190 2.20 14.16 -3.85
C CYS A 190 1.83 15.57 -3.35
N ALA A 191 2.38 16.62 -3.95
CA ALA A 191 2.07 18.00 -3.53
C ALA A 191 0.59 18.36 -3.77
N ALA A 192 0.04 17.99 -4.93
CA ALA A 192 -1.35 18.27 -5.27
C ALA A 192 -2.32 17.47 -4.39
N VAL A 193 -2.05 16.19 -4.18
CA VAL A 193 -2.85 15.33 -3.29
C VAL A 193 -2.79 15.85 -1.86
N ALA A 194 -1.61 16.18 -1.34
CA ALA A 194 -1.45 16.72 0.01
C ALA A 194 -2.26 17.98 0.27
N ALA A 195 -2.42 18.85 -0.75
CA ALA A 195 -3.21 20.07 -0.66
C ALA A 195 -4.71 19.80 -0.52
N SER A 196 -5.23 18.69 -1.02
CA SER A 196 -6.65 18.31 -0.94
C SER A 196 -7.01 17.60 0.37
N LEU A 197 -6.01 17.03 1.10
CA LEU A 197 -6.26 16.24 2.29
C LEU A 197 -6.62 17.10 3.51
N ARG A 198 -7.46 16.55 4.38
CA ARG A 198 -7.73 17.09 5.72
C ARG A 198 -6.92 16.32 6.76
N ASP A 199 -6.66 16.96 7.91
CA ASP A 199 -6.05 16.25 9.02
C ASP A 199 -7.05 15.24 9.60
N TYR A 200 -6.60 13.99 9.74
CA TYR A 200 -7.42 12.96 10.34
C TYR A 200 -7.68 13.24 11.82
N ARG A 201 -8.93 13.24 12.18
CA ARG A 201 -9.40 13.32 13.57
C ARG A 201 -10.27 12.10 13.84
N PRO A 202 -9.80 11.12 14.64
CA PRO A 202 -10.61 9.95 14.97
C PRO A 202 -11.88 10.37 15.67
N ARG A 203 -13.00 9.80 15.26
CA ARG A 203 -14.32 10.02 15.86
C ARG A 203 -14.61 8.90 16.86
N GLN A 204 -15.06 9.29 18.05
CA GLN A 204 -15.29 8.33 19.15
C GLN A 204 -16.78 8.02 19.37
N GLY A 205 -17.68 8.72 18.69
CA GLY A 205 -19.11 8.50 18.81
C GLY A 205 -19.92 9.44 17.92
N LEU A 206 -21.24 9.31 17.94
CA LEU A 206 -22.13 10.10 17.09
C LEU A 206 -21.98 11.61 17.30
N GLN A 207 -21.60 12.05 18.50
CA GLN A 207 -21.38 13.46 18.83
C GLN A 207 -20.25 14.11 18.01
N ASP A 208 -19.34 13.32 17.46
CA ASP A 208 -18.22 13.80 16.63
C ASP A 208 -18.58 13.91 15.14
N TRP A 209 -19.83 13.60 14.80
CA TRP A 209 -20.33 13.68 13.43
C TRP A 209 -21.23 14.90 13.26
N ASP A 210 -21.02 15.63 12.18
CA ASP A 210 -21.98 16.67 11.76
C ASP A 210 -23.15 16.00 11.02
N ILE A 211 -24.16 15.60 11.79
CA ILE A 211 -25.32 14.89 11.27
C ILE A 211 -26.06 15.73 10.25
N ALA A 212 -26.19 17.05 10.47
CA ALA A 212 -26.90 17.94 9.55
C ALA A 212 -26.19 18.01 8.17
N ALA A 213 -24.86 18.12 8.17
CA ALA A 213 -24.09 18.09 6.92
C ALA A 213 -24.19 16.73 6.21
N LEU A 214 -24.22 15.62 6.95
CA LEU A 214 -24.40 14.29 6.38
C LEU A 214 -25.80 14.11 5.76
N GLU A 215 -26.84 14.63 6.38
CA GLU A 215 -28.20 14.60 5.84
C GLU A 215 -28.30 15.37 4.52
N VAL A 216 -27.67 16.54 4.40
CA VAL A 216 -27.58 17.28 3.14
C VAL A 216 -26.92 16.43 2.06
N THR A 217 -25.76 15.84 2.36
CA THR A 217 -25.03 14.97 1.43
C THR A 217 -25.86 13.76 1.00
N MET A 218 -26.61 13.17 1.93
CA MET A 218 -27.50 12.04 1.61
C MET A 218 -28.62 12.45 0.66
N ARG A 219 -29.22 13.62 0.88
CA ARG A 219 -30.27 14.16 -0.02
C ARG A 219 -29.76 14.43 -1.43
N GLU A 220 -28.55 15.00 -1.55
CA GLU A 220 -27.90 15.24 -2.84
C GLU A 220 -27.64 13.94 -3.59
N ARG A 221 -27.08 12.92 -2.91
CA ARG A 221 -26.85 11.57 -3.48
C ARG A 221 -28.16 10.90 -3.88
N GLN A 222 -29.21 11.04 -3.08
CA GLN A 222 -30.54 10.51 -3.39
C GLN A 222 -31.14 11.20 -4.63
N GLY A 223 -30.99 12.49 -4.76
CA GLY A 223 -31.41 13.24 -5.95
C GLY A 223 -30.70 12.76 -7.22
N TYR A 224 -29.38 12.54 -7.13
CA TYR A 224 -28.60 11.95 -8.22
C TYR A 224 -29.08 10.53 -8.55
N PHE A 225 -29.27 9.67 -7.54
CA PHE A 225 -29.79 8.31 -7.72
C PHE A 225 -31.13 8.33 -8.50
N GLN A 226 -32.07 9.16 -8.09
CA GLN A 226 -33.37 9.33 -8.77
C GLN A 226 -33.22 9.78 -10.24
N SER A 227 -32.17 10.55 -10.56
CA SER A 227 -31.96 11.05 -11.93
C SER A 227 -31.38 9.99 -12.89
N VAL A 228 -30.74 8.93 -12.36
CA VAL A 228 -30.06 7.91 -13.17
C VAL A 228 -30.77 6.56 -13.22
N PHE A 229 -31.68 6.31 -12.29
CA PHE A 229 -32.42 5.05 -12.22
C PHE A 229 -33.88 5.24 -12.72
N LEU A 230 -34.32 4.30 -13.53
CA LEU A 230 -35.69 4.18 -13.98
C LEU A 230 -36.41 3.11 -13.17
N GLU A 231 -37.66 3.35 -12.82
CA GLU A 231 -38.53 2.32 -12.31
C GLU A 231 -38.81 1.24 -13.36
N ALA A 232 -39.25 0.06 -12.93
CA ALA A 232 -39.53 -1.04 -13.82
C ALA A 232 -40.61 -0.74 -14.88
N ASP A 233 -41.45 0.27 -14.66
CA ASP A 233 -42.45 0.78 -15.60
C ASP A 233 -41.95 1.86 -16.56
N GLY A 234 -40.63 2.20 -16.50
CA GLY A 234 -39.99 3.20 -17.33
C GLY A 234 -40.17 4.65 -16.87
N THR A 235 -40.74 4.87 -15.67
CA THR A 235 -40.79 6.18 -15.04
C THR A 235 -39.56 6.45 -14.22
N THR A 236 -39.20 7.72 -13.99
CA THR A 236 -38.15 8.10 -13.04
C THR A 236 -38.71 7.93 -11.62
N GLY A 237 -38.05 7.06 -10.84
CA GLY A 237 -38.51 6.70 -9.49
C GLY A 237 -38.50 7.87 -8.51
N SER A 238 -39.57 7.98 -7.74
CA SER A 238 -39.61 8.85 -6.57
C SER A 238 -39.28 8.04 -5.31
N TRP A 239 -38.00 7.73 -5.10
CA TRP A 239 -37.56 7.10 -3.87
C TRP A 239 -37.60 8.11 -2.72
N ARG A 240 -38.38 7.81 -1.70
CA ARG A 240 -38.29 8.50 -0.40
C ARG A 240 -37.71 7.52 0.60
N LEU A 241 -36.66 7.93 1.29
CA LEU A 241 -36.28 7.25 2.52
C LEU A 241 -37.32 7.68 3.57
N ASP A 242 -38.24 6.76 3.88
CA ASP A 242 -39.23 6.96 4.94
C ASP A 242 -38.48 7.27 6.24
N GLY A 243 -38.74 8.44 6.79
CA GLY A 243 -38.19 8.87 8.08
C GLY A 243 -37.18 10.02 8.04
N LEU A 244 -36.82 10.59 6.87
CA LEU A 244 -36.07 11.84 6.83
C LEU A 244 -37.01 13.04 6.90
N PRO A 245 -36.76 14.05 7.75
CA PRO A 245 -37.54 15.29 7.78
C PRO A 245 -37.41 16.04 6.46
N GLU A 246 -38.48 16.76 6.08
CA GLU A 246 -38.51 17.62 4.88
C GLU A 246 -37.49 18.76 4.93
#